data_09f8853e5f2d9b859b8ed55db4aa7041
#
_entry.id   09f8853e5f2d9b859b8ed55db4aa7041
#
_cell.length_a   1.000
_cell.length_b   1.000
_cell.length_c   1.000
_cell.angle_alpha   90.00
_cell.angle_beta   90.00
_cell.angle_gamma   90.00
#
_symmetry.space_group_name_H-M   'P 1'
#
loop_
_entity.id
_entity.type
_entity.pdbx_description
1 polymer ?
#
loop_
_entity_poly.entity_id
_entity_poly.type
_entity_poly.pdbx_seq_one_letter_code
_entity_poly.pdbx_strand_id
1 'polypeptide(L)'
;MSKDKALDIVLSEFIELAKVPRPSHHEERVSKYLFEWAERHGLAVERDSLNDIIIDKPASPGCENVPRVIFQAHMDMVCVSEEGVDYDPVNDPIKVINDGVTLTADGTSLGADDGIGVAMCLYLLQDDTLRHGPIRAIFTTNEEDGMDSLNLDPRYLDGAYLINLDWETIGSLCNSCAGGDFFNFSRKAEWEKPPEGCRTLTIS
;
A
#
# COMPACT_ATOMS: atom_id res chain seq x y z
N MET A 1 -18.18 3.72 18.18
CA MET A 1 -16.95 4.49 18.49
C MET A 1 -17.11 5.91 17.96
N SER A 2 -16.49 6.95 18.58
CA SER A 2 -16.51 8.31 18.01
C SER A 2 -15.62 8.37 16.76
N LYS A 3 -15.93 9.29 15.82
CA LYS A 3 -15.14 9.50 14.60
C LYS A 3 -13.68 9.84 14.92
N ASP A 4 -13.44 10.61 15.97
CA ASP A 4 -12.10 11.00 16.40
C ASP A 4 -11.26 9.78 16.83
N LYS A 5 -11.85 8.83 17.56
CA LYS A 5 -11.15 7.61 17.98
C LYS A 5 -10.77 6.70 16.80
N ALA A 6 -11.62 6.63 15.76
CA ALA A 6 -11.29 5.89 14.54
C ALA A 6 -10.09 6.51 13.81
N LEU A 7 -10.10 7.85 13.70
CA LEU A 7 -9.00 8.60 13.10
C LEU A 7 -7.70 8.38 13.86
N ASP A 8 -7.73 8.47 15.20
CA ASP A 8 -6.54 8.27 16.04
C ASP A 8 -5.92 6.89 15.82
N ILE A 9 -6.76 5.85 15.68
CA ILE A 9 -6.25 4.49 15.41
C ILE A 9 -5.62 4.41 14.02
N VAL A 10 -6.31 4.91 12.98
CA VAL A 10 -5.77 4.91 11.60
C VAL A 10 -4.43 5.65 11.54
N LEU A 11 -4.33 6.83 12.17
CA LEU A 11 -3.08 7.58 12.20
C LEU A 11 -1.98 6.84 12.98
N SER A 12 -2.33 6.16 14.07
CA SER A 12 -1.38 5.35 14.82
C SER A 12 -0.85 4.19 14.01
N GLU A 13 -1.73 3.44 13.32
CA GLU A 13 -1.32 2.34 12.44
C GLU A 13 -0.45 2.82 11.28
N PHE A 14 -0.80 3.96 10.67
CA PHE A 14 0.01 4.55 9.61
C PHE A 14 1.41 4.95 10.10
N ILE A 15 1.53 5.58 11.27
CA ILE A 15 2.82 5.97 11.85
C ILE A 15 3.67 4.74 12.20
N GLU A 16 3.07 3.65 12.68
CA GLU A 16 3.79 2.40 12.94
C GLU A 16 4.24 1.74 11.62
N LEU A 17 3.38 1.72 10.59
CA LEU A 17 3.71 1.22 9.26
C LEU A 17 4.88 2.00 8.63
N ALA A 18 4.91 3.33 8.78
CA ALA A 18 5.97 4.18 8.25
C ALA A 18 7.37 3.87 8.82
N LYS A 19 7.44 3.19 9.97
CA LYS A 19 8.71 2.71 10.54
C LYS A 19 9.27 1.49 9.81
N VAL A 20 8.48 0.85 8.96
CA VAL A 20 8.86 -0.35 8.22
C VAL A 20 9.23 0.04 6.79
N PRO A 21 10.50 -0.07 6.38
CA PRO A 21 10.90 0.14 4.99
C PRO A 21 10.13 -0.80 4.04
N ARG A 22 9.55 -0.23 2.98
CA ARG A 22 8.67 -0.95 2.06
C ARG A 22 8.72 -0.47 0.61
N PRO A 23 9.95 -0.21 0.05
CA PRO A 23 10.04 0.13 -1.37
C PRO A 23 9.61 -1.06 -2.23
N SER A 24 9.05 -0.77 -3.40
CA SER A 24 8.67 -1.80 -4.38
C SER A 24 9.84 -2.76 -4.63
N HIS A 25 9.54 -4.04 -4.82
CA HIS A 25 10.49 -5.17 -4.90
C HIS A 25 11.25 -5.53 -3.60
N HIS A 26 10.94 -4.90 -2.47
CA HIS A 26 11.57 -5.19 -1.16
C HIS A 26 10.53 -5.23 -0.03
N GLU A 27 9.38 -5.85 -0.30
CA GLU A 27 8.21 -5.87 0.59
C GLU A 27 8.28 -6.94 1.69
N GLU A 28 9.34 -7.76 1.76
CA GLU A 28 9.43 -8.86 2.73
C GLU A 28 9.28 -8.39 4.18
N ARG A 29 9.79 -7.18 4.48
CA ARG A 29 9.71 -6.62 5.85
C ARG A 29 8.29 -6.18 6.20
N VAL A 30 7.62 -5.48 5.30
CA VAL A 30 6.25 -5.03 5.53
C VAL A 30 5.27 -6.20 5.49
N SER A 31 5.47 -7.16 4.60
CA SER A 31 4.72 -8.42 4.56
C SER A 31 4.84 -9.17 5.89
N LYS A 32 6.06 -9.31 6.42
CA LYS A 32 6.29 -9.90 7.74
C LYS A 32 5.61 -9.09 8.86
N TYR A 33 5.71 -7.77 8.82
CA TYR A 33 5.08 -6.88 9.81
C TYR A 33 3.56 -7.09 9.86
N LEU A 34 2.89 -7.10 8.70
CA LEU A 34 1.46 -7.30 8.59
C LEU A 34 1.03 -8.71 9.02
N PHE A 35 1.83 -9.72 8.67
CA PHE A 35 1.61 -11.10 9.12
C PHE A 35 1.63 -11.20 10.65
N GLU A 36 2.71 -10.69 11.28
CA GLU A 36 2.86 -10.69 12.74
C GLU A 36 1.82 -9.79 13.42
N TRP A 37 1.38 -8.71 12.76
CA TRP A 37 0.30 -7.86 13.25
C TRP A 37 -1.00 -8.67 13.36
N ALA A 38 -1.37 -9.42 12.33
CA ALA A 38 -2.57 -10.24 12.31
C ALA A 38 -2.52 -11.35 13.40
N GLU A 39 -1.38 -12.02 13.55
CA GLU A 39 -1.18 -13.03 14.59
C GLU A 39 -1.39 -12.44 15.99
N ARG A 40 -0.82 -11.24 16.27
CA ARG A 40 -1.00 -10.56 17.57
C ARG A 40 -2.46 -10.20 17.85
N HIS A 41 -3.27 -9.99 16.81
CA HIS A 41 -4.72 -9.71 16.95
C HIS A 41 -5.58 -10.97 16.89
N GLY A 42 -4.98 -12.16 16.81
CA GLY A 42 -5.69 -13.44 16.79
C GLY A 42 -6.51 -13.68 15.52
N LEU A 43 -6.13 -13.01 14.41
CA LEU A 43 -6.79 -13.11 13.11
C LEU A 43 -6.14 -14.21 12.27
N ALA A 44 -6.93 -14.85 11.42
CA ALA A 44 -6.42 -15.80 10.43
C ALA A 44 -5.64 -15.01 9.35
N VAL A 45 -4.43 -15.45 9.04
CA VAL A 45 -3.56 -14.79 8.06
C VAL A 45 -2.88 -15.81 7.18
N GLU A 46 -2.80 -15.51 5.90
CA GLU A 46 -2.00 -16.23 4.91
C GLU A 46 -1.02 -15.25 4.26
N ARG A 47 0.15 -15.75 3.88
CA ARG A 47 1.11 -15.07 3.02
C ARG A 47 1.36 -15.95 1.81
N ASP A 48 1.22 -15.40 0.63
CA ASP A 48 1.45 -16.14 -0.61
C ASP A 48 2.93 -16.10 -1.06
N SER A 49 3.19 -16.63 -2.25
CA SER A 49 4.54 -16.69 -2.81
C SER A 49 5.08 -15.35 -3.32
N LEU A 50 4.21 -14.37 -3.48
CA LEU A 50 4.55 -13.00 -3.88
C LEU A 50 4.77 -12.08 -2.69
N ASN A 51 4.61 -12.59 -1.47
CA ASN A 51 4.56 -11.85 -0.21
C ASN A 51 3.26 -11.05 -0.01
N ASP A 52 2.22 -11.25 -0.80
CA ASP A 52 0.91 -10.68 -0.53
C ASP A 52 0.38 -11.21 0.81
N ILE A 53 -0.31 -10.37 1.55
CA ILE A 53 -0.87 -10.73 2.85
C ILE A 53 -2.39 -10.73 2.79
N ILE A 54 -2.99 -11.83 3.20
CA ILE A 54 -4.43 -12.03 3.25
C ILE A 54 -4.85 -12.25 4.68
N ILE A 55 -5.68 -11.37 5.23
CA ILE A 55 -6.17 -11.43 6.61
C ILE A 55 -7.69 -11.59 6.61
N ASP A 56 -8.18 -12.61 7.29
CA ASP A 56 -9.61 -12.86 7.45
C ASP A 56 -10.08 -12.51 8.87
N LYS A 57 -11.13 -11.68 8.95
CA LYS A 57 -11.88 -11.39 10.18
C LYS A 57 -13.24 -12.08 10.11
N PRO A 58 -13.61 -12.93 11.09
CA PRO A 58 -14.93 -13.57 11.13
C PRO A 58 -16.03 -12.52 11.31
N ALA A 59 -17.24 -12.86 10.88
CA ALA A 59 -18.42 -12.02 11.06
C ALA A 59 -18.70 -11.72 12.55
N SER A 60 -19.29 -10.58 12.81
CA SER A 60 -19.90 -10.28 14.11
C SER A 60 -21.02 -11.29 14.40
N PRO A 61 -21.27 -11.64 15.69
CA PRO A 61 -22.34 -12.55 16.06
C PRO A 61 -23.70 -12.17 15.44
N GLY A 62 -24.32 -13.12 14.74
CA GLY A 62 -25.57 -12.94 14.01
C GLY A 62 -25.44 -12.30 12.63
N CYS A 63 -24.22 -12.13 12.11
CA CYS A 63 -23.94 -11.64 10.77
C CYS A 63 -23.20 -12.67 9.90
N GLU A 64 -23.19 -13.94 10.28
CA GLU A 64 -22.44 -15.02 9.61
C GLU A 64 -22.94 -15.26 8.17
N ASN A 65 -24.22 -14.96 7.90
CA ASN A 65 -24.82 -15.10 6.57
C ASN A 65 -24.75 -13.82 5.72
N VAL A 66 -24.13 -12.74 6.23
CA VAL A 66 -23.89 -11.54 5.43
C VAL A 66 -22.75 -11.84 4.44
N PRO A 67 -22.87 -11.44 3.18
CA PRO A 67 -21.82 -11.66 2.21
C PRO A 67 -20.49 -11.04 2.65
N ARG A 68 -19.38 -11.72 2.33
CA ARG A 68 -18.03 -11.21 2.61
C ARG A 68 -17.75 -9.95 1.81
N VAL A 69 -17.10 -9.00 2.48
CA VAL A 69 -16.50 -7.82 1.82
C VAL A 69 -14.98 -7.97 1.86
N ILE A 70 -14.36 -7.68 0.73
CA ILE A 70 -12.91 -7.65 0.57
C ILE A 70 -12.47 -6.19 0.52
N PHE A 71 -11.51 -5.79 1.35
CA PHE A 71 -10.80 -4.54 1.25
C PHE A 71 -9.40 -4.81 0.70
N GLN A 72 -8.94 -3.97 -0.20
CA GLN A 72 -7.62 -4.12 -0.81
C GLN A 72 -6.87 -2.80 -0.75
N ALA A 73 -5.57 -2.89 -0.47
CA ALA A 73 -4.59 -1.82 -0.47
C ALA A 73 -3.24 -2.39 -0.91
N HIS A 74 -2.37 -1.59 -1.54
CA HIS A 74 -1.00 -2.03 -1.77
C HIS A 74 -0.07 -1.67 -0.61
N MET A 75 0.95 -2.49 -0.36
CA MET A 75 1.80 -2.28 0.80
C MET A 75 3.16 -1.64 0.46
N ASP A 76 3.54 -1.63 -0.80
CA ASP A 76 4.75 -0.95 -1.26
C ASP A 76 4.57 0.57 -1.39
N MET A 77 5.61 1.28 -1.71
CA MET A 77 5.59 2.73 -1.96
C MET A 77 6.78 3.16 -2.81
N VAL A 78 6.62 4.26 -3.54
CA VAL A 78 7.72 4.96 -4.18
C VAL A 78 8.58 5.67 -3.12
N CYS A 79 9.85 5.29 -3.05
CA CYS A 79 10.80 5.83 -2.10
C CYS A 79 11.77 6.79 -2.76
N VAL A 80 11.56 8.09 -2.56
CA VAL A 80 12.44 9.16 -3.02
C VAL A 80 12.83 10.08 -1.86
N SER A 81 13.95 10.79 -2.00
CA SER A 81 14.40 11.79 -1.03
C SER A 81 14.77 13.11 -1.69
N GLU A 82 14.76 14.17 -0.92
CA GLU A 82 15.25 15.48 -1.33
C GLU A 82 16.76 15.47 -1.58
N GLU A 83 17.27 16.40 -2.38
CA GLU A 83 18.69 16.53 -2.65
C GLU A 83 19.47 16.80 -1.36
N GLY A 84 20.50 15.99 -1.10
CA GLY A 84 21.35 16.09 0.09
C GLY A 84 20.86 15.35 1.33
N VAL A 85 19.71 14.70 1.26
CA VAL A 85 19.23 13.79 2.32
C VAL A 85 19.85 12.42 2.12
N ASP A 86 20.57 11.94 3.15
CA ASP A 86 21.10 10.57 3.20
C ASP A 86 19.98 9.61 3.66
N TYR A 87 19.45 8.84 2.71
CA TYR A 87 18.32 7.95 2.92
C TYR A 87 18.51 6.65 2.15
N ASP A 88 18.49 5.54 2.86
CA ASP A 88 18.47 4.19 2.28
C ASP A 88 17.03 3.64 2.31
N PRO A 89 16.32 3.61 1.16
CA PRO A 89 14.91 3.19 1.12
C PRO A 89 14.66 1.76 1.60
N VAL A 90 15.67 0.89 1.54
CA VAL A 90 15.55 -0.51 1.97
C VAL A 90 15.74 -0.66 3.49
N ASN A 91 16.49 0.24 4.12
CA ASN A 91 16.87 0.07 5.52
C ASN A 91 16.35 1.16 6.45
N ASP A 92 16.12 2.36 5.96
CA ASP A 92 15.74 3.49 6.80
C ASP A 92 14.21 3.64 6.90
N PRO A 93 13.68 3.90 8.10
CA PRO A 93 12.28 4.21 8.30
C PRO A 93 11.95 5.62 7.79
N ILE A 94 10.69 5.84 7.41
CA ILE A 94 10.18 7.19 7.15
C ILE A 94 10.02 7.95 8.46
N LYS A 95 10.60 9.15 8.53
CA LYS A 95 10.46 10.05 9.67
C LYS A 95 9.22 10.92 9.49
N VAL A 96 8.09 10.44 10.02
CA VAL A 96 6.83 11.16 9.96
C VAL A 96 6.85 12.40 10.85
N ILE A 97 6.44 13.54 10.29
CA ILE A 97 6.19 14.80 11.01
C ILE A 97 4.69 14.98 11.11
N ASN A 98 4.20 15.17 12.34
CA ASN A 98 2.79 15.43 12.63
C ASN A 98 2.68 16.80 13.32
N ASP A 99 2.08 17.77 12.63
CA ASP A 99 1.84 19.13 13.17
C ASP A 99 0.45 19.30 13.82
N GLY A 100 -0.32 18.21 13.88
CA GLY A 100 -1.69 18.18 14.40
C GLY A 100 -2.77 18.51 13.36
N VAL A 101 -2.38 18.87 12.14
CA VAL A 101 -3.28 19.15 11.00
C VAL A 101 -2.92 18.28 9.81
N THR A 102 -1.63 18.13 9.52
CA THR A 102 -1.08 17.35 8.41
C THR A 102 -0.01 16.37 8.88
N LEU A 103 0.15 15.29 8.12
CA LEU A 103 1.32 14.41 8.20
C LEU A 103 2.20 14.68 6.99
N THR A 104 3.49 14.84 7.23
CA THR A 104 4.53 14.94 6.21
C THR A 104 5.71 14.05 6.57
N ALA A 105 6.69 13.93 5.68
CA ALA A 105 7.94 13.23 5.97
C ALA A 105 9.12 14.21 5.99
N ASP A 106 10.17 13.87 6.75
CA ASP A 106 11.39 14.67 6.88
C ASP A 106 12.32 14.38 5.69
N GLY A 107 12.14 15.12 4.61
CA GLY A 107 12.99 15.06 3.42
C GLY A 107 12.85 13.80 2.56
N THR A 108 11.77 13.03 2.74
CA THR A 108 11.49 11.82 1.94
C THR A 108 10.03 11.77 1.51
N SER A 109 9.67 10.84 0.60
CA SER A 109 8.26 10.48 0.40
C SER A 109 7.64 9.98 1.70
N LEU A 110 6.33 10.27 1.89
CA LEU A 110 5.58 9.89 3.09
C LEU A 110 5.04 8.44 3.00
N GLY A 111 4.70 7.99 1.78
CA GLY A 111 4.04 6.71 1.53
C GLY A 111 2.60 6.66 2.03
N ALA A 112 1.86 7.78 1.93
CA ALA A 112 0.43 7.79 2.23
C ALA A 112 -0.35 6.99 1.19
N ASP A 113 0.11 6.98 -0.03
CA ASP A 113 -0.24 6.09 -1.11
C ASP A 113 0.56 4.77 -0.95
N ASP A 114 -0.02 3.62 -0.75
CA ASP A 114 -1.37 3.41 -0.23
C ASP A 114 -1.31 2.98 1.26
N GLY A 115 -0.31 3.50 1.98
CA GLY A 115 -0.12 3.22 3.41
C GLY A 115 -1.32 3.64 4.27
N ILE A 116 -2.10 4.64 3.82
CA ILE A 116 -3.30 5.04 4.52
C ILE A 116 -4.42 4.00 4.32
N GLY A 117 -4.55 3.43 3.13
CA GLY A 117 -5.47 2.32 2.87
C GLY A 117 -5.11 1.09 3.69
N VAL A 118 -3.81 0.75 3.78
CA VAL A 118 -3.34 -0.30 4.70
C VAL A 118 -3.79 0.00 6.14
N ALA A 119 -3.53 1.20 6.66
CA ALA A 119 -3.90 1.58 8.03
C ALA A 119 -5.42 1.55 8.26
N MET A 120 -6.23 1.94 7.26
CA MET A 120 -7.69 1.83 7.31
C MET A 120 -8.16 0.38 7.37
N CYS A 121 -7.53 -0.52 6.62
CA CYS A 121 -7.80 -1.96 6.72
C CYS A 121 -7.47 -2.49 8.12
N LEU A 122 -6.31 -2.13 8.67
CA LEU A 122 -5.90 -2.55 10.02
C LEU A 122 -6.89 -2.05 11.09
N TYR A 123 -7.38 -0.81 10.95
CA TYR A 123 -8.45 -0.29 11.81
C TYR A 123 -9.72 -1.15 11.74
N LEU A 124 -10.21 -1.47 10.54
CA LEU A 124 -11.42 -2.29 10.36
C LEU A 124 -11.23 -3.69 10.94
N LEU A 125 -10.04 -4.25 10.80
CA LEU A 125 -9.71 -5.58 11.32
C LEU A 125 -9.65 -5.63 12.84
N GLN A 126 -9.21 -4.58 13.52
CA GLN A 126 -9.09 -4.58 14.99
C GLN A 126 -10.32 -4.03 15.73
N ASP A 127 -11.25 -3.36 15.05
CA ASP A 127 -12.42 -2.78 15.70
C ASP A 127 -13.54 -3.81 15.91
N ASP A 128 -13.63 -4.33 17.12
CA ASP A 128 -14.69 -5.27 17.53
C ASP A 128 -16.03 -4.60 17.86
N THR A 129 -16.11 -3.27 17.81
CA THR A 129 -17.35 -2.53 18.08
C THR A 129 -18.23 -2.37 16.83
N LEU A 130 -17.67 -2.57 15.65
CA LEU A 130 -18.39 -2.56 14.37
C LEU A 130 -19.20 -3.86 14.20
N ARG A 131 -20.42 -3.72 13.68
CA ARG A 131 -21.22 -4.87 13.29
C ARG A 131 -21.04 -5.12 11.78
N HIS A 132 -20.47 -6.28 11.42
CA HIS A 132 -20.09 -6.60 10.04
C HIS A 132 -20.27 -8.08 9.71
N GLY A 133 -20.43 -8.40 8.43
CA GLY A 133 -20.25 -9.75 7.88
C GLY A 133 -18.77 -10.15 7.90
N PRO A 134 -18.39 -11.31 7.33
CA PRO A 134 -16.98 -11.65 7.18
C PRO A 134 -16.23 -10.56 6.40
N ILE A 135 -15.03 -10.18 6.87
CA ILE A 135 -14.14 -9.23 6.20
C ILE A 135 -12.87 -9.97 5.80
N ARG A 136 -12.39 -9.68 4.61
CA ARG A 136 -11.04 -10.02 4.14
C ARG A 136 -10.30 -8.74 3.81
N ALA A 137 -9.07 -8.60 4.31
CA ALA A 137 -8.14 -7.60 3.82
C ALA A 137 -7.07 -8.28 2.98
N ILE A 138 -6.77 -7.72 1.81
CA ILE A 138 -5.71 -8.17 0.91
C ILE A 138 -4.73 -7.02 0.75
N PHE A 139 -3.47 -7.28 1.10
CA PHE A 139 -2.38 -6.34 0.94
C PHE A 139 -1.45 -6.85 -0.15
N THR A 140 -1.40 -6.14 -1.26
CA THR A 140 -0.64 -6.53 -2.44
C THR A 140 0.75 -5.90 -2.47
N THR A 141 1.64 -6.52 -3.22
CA THR A 141 3.01 -6.09 -3.46
C THR A 141 3.16 -5.46 -4.84
N ASN A 142 4.22 -4.66 -5.03
CA ASN A 142 4.74 -4.17 -6.30
C ASN A 142 3.65 -3.51 -7.20
N GLU A 143 2.80 -2.68 -6.60
CA GLU A 143 1.78 -1.93 -7.35
C GLU A 143 2.42 -0.81 -8.15
N GLU A 144 3.33 -0.06 -7.53
CA GLU A 144 3.95 1.15 -8.07
C GLU A 144 4.87 0.90 -9.29
N ASP A 145 5.40 -0.31 -9.45
CA ASP A 145 6.36 -0.62 -10.52
C ASP A 145 6.01 -1.88 -11.35
N GLY A 146 5.00 -2.67 -10.98
CA GLY A 146 4.79 -3.93 -11.66
C GLY A 146 3.41 -4.57 -11.70
N MET A 147 2.48 -4.20 -10.82
CA MET A 147 1.15 -4.81 -10.72
C MET A 147 1.17 -6.33 -10.49
N ASP A 148 1.92 -6.80 -9.49
CA ASP A 148 1.99 -8.23 -9.15
C ASP A 148 0.63 -8.80 -8.70
N SER A 149 -0.32 -7.94 -8.35
CA SER A 149 -1.73 -8.28 -8.08
C SER A 149 -2.42 -9.07 -9.20
N LEU A 150 -1.92 -9.01 -10.44
CA LEU A 150 -2.40 -9.84 -11.55
C LEU A 150 -2.12 -11.33 -11.34
N ASN A 151 -1.18 -11.67 -10.47
CA ASN A 151 -0.78 -13.04 -10.14
C ASN A 151 -1.42 -13.55 -8.85
N LEU A 152 -2.24 -12.73 -8.18
CA LEU A 152 -2.97 -13.12 -6.98
C LEU A 152 -3.87 -14.34 -7.26
N ASP A 153 -3.82 -15.34 -6.37
CA ASP A 153 -4.67 -16.52 -6.51
C ASP A 153 -6.17 -16.11 -6.43
N PRO A 154 -6.98 -16.42 -7.45
CA PRO A 154 -8.40 -16.09 -7.48
C PRO A 154 -9.21 -16.61 -6.29
N ARG A 155 -8.72 -17.63 -5.57
CA ARG A 155 -9.37 -18.14 -4.34
C ARG A 155 -9.51 -17.06 -3.25
N TYR A 156 -8.65 -16.04 -3.27
CA TYR A 156 -8.72 -14.93 -2.32
C TYR A 156 -9.80 -13.91 -2.65
N LEU A 157 -10.32 -13.94 -3.89
CA LEU A 157 -11.35 -13.02 -4.37
C LEU A 157 -12.78 -13.53 -4.12
N ASP A 158 -12.96 -14.54 -3.24
CA ASP A 158 -14.27 -15.05 -2.82
C ASP A 158 -14.96 -14.07 -1.87
N GLY A 159 -15.60 -13.05 -2.45
CA GLY A 159 -16.37 -12.03 -1.77
C GLY A 159 -17.46 -11.43 -2.66
N ALA A 160 -18.48 -10.82 -2.06
CA ALA A 160 -19.55 -10.17 -2.82
C ALA A 160 -19.12 -8.79 -3.34
N TYR A 161 -18.23 -8.14 -2.63
CA TYR A 161 -17.70 -6.82 -2.97
C TYR A 161 -16.21 -6.79 -2.71
N LEU A 162 -15.48 -6.13 -3.61
CA LEU A 162 -14.09 -5.72 -3.42
C LEU A 162 -14.05 -4.21 -3.42
N ILE A 163 -13.47 -3.64 -2.38
CA ILE A 163 -13.29 -2.20 -2.18
C ILE A 163 -11.77 -1.96 -2.14
N ASN A 164 -11.25 -1.38 -3.22
CA ASN A 164 -9.89 -0.87 -3.25
C ASN A 164 -9.86 0.49 -2.55
N LEU A 165 -8.84 0.74 -1.74
CA LEU A 165 -8.69 1.96 -0.93
C LEU A 165 -7.69 2.96 -1.54
N ASP A 166 -7.09 2.58 -2.63
CA ASP A 166 -6.14 3.37 -3.39
C ASP A 166 -6.88 4.35 -4.34
N TRP A 167 -7.42 5.43 -3.78
CA TRP A 167 -8.14 6.46 -4.54
C TRP A 167 -7.94 7.86 -3.95
N GLU A 168 -7.38 8.76 -4.74
CA GLU A 168 -6.94 10.09 -4.28
C GLU A 168 -8.07 11.12 -4.11
N THR A 169 -9.21 10.95 -4.82
CA THR A 169 -10.26 11.96 -4.83
C THR A 169 -11.21 11.79 -3.65
N ILE A 170 -11.06 12.65 -2.63
CA ILE A 170 -11.87 12.61 -1.40
C ILE A 170 -13.37 12.72 -1.74
N GLY A 171 -14.17 11.81 -1.15
CA GLY A 171 -15.61 11.82 -1.25
C GLY A 171 -16.17 11.29 -2.58
N SER A 172 -15.34 10.69 -3.40
CA SER A 172 -15.76 10.01 -4.63
C SER A 172 -15.57 8.49 -4.52
N LEU A 173 -16.36 7.76 -5.31
CA LEU A 173 -16.20 6.34 -5.55
C LEU A 173 -16.05 6.14 -7.06
N CYS A 174 -15.08 5.31 -7.46
CA CYS A 174 -14.87 4.93 -8.84
C CYS A 174 -15.19 3.44 -9.03
N ASN A 175 -15.93 3.10 -10.06
CA ASN A 175 -16.28 1.71 -10.42
C ASN A 175 -15.61 1.24 -11.70
N SER A 176 -14.62 1.99 -12.19
CA SER A 176 -13.83 1.69 -13.38
C SER A 176 -12.45 2.30 -13.27
N CYS A 177 -11.48 1.77 -14.00
CA CYS A 177 -10.17 2.39 -14.16
C CYS A 177 -9.82 2.51 -15.63
N ALA A 178 -8.85 3.38 -15.95
CA ALA A 178 -8.29 3.46 -17.29
C ALA A 178 -7.42 2.21 -17.55
N GLY A 179 -7.49 1.69 -18.75
CA GLY A 179 -6.54 0.70 -19.24
C GLY A 179 -5.36 1.39 -19.94
N GLY A 180 -4.21 0.76 -19.94
CA GLY A 180 -3.03 1.23 -20.64
C GLY A 180 -2.22 0.06 -21.19
N ASP A 181 -1.52 0.32 -22.30
CA ASP A 181 -0.56 -0.61 -22.87
C ASP A 181 0.82 0.06 -22.96
N PHE A 182 1.85 -0.68 -22.62
CA PHE A 182 3.23 -0.23 -22.74
C PHE A 182 3.87 -0.78 -24.01
N PHE A 183 4.38 0.11 -24.85
CA PHE A 183 5.11 -0.25 -26.06
C PHE A 183 6.59 0.08 -25.89
N ASN A 184 7.46 -0.92 -25.82
CA ASN A 184 8.88 -0.74 -25.73
C ASN A 184 9.53 -0.82 -27.11
N PHE A 185 10.17 0.28 -27.56
CA PHE A 185 10.92 0.33 -28.78
C PHE A 185 12.42 0.42 -28.45
N SER A 186 13.19 -0.52 -28.93
CA SER A 186 14.64 -0.47 -28.79
C SER A 186 15.32 -0.49 -30.16
N ARG A 187 16.36 0.32 -30.34
CA ARG A 187 17.21 0.31 -31.53
C ARG A 187 18.67 0.33 -31.10
N LYS A 188 19.46 -0.55 -31.71
CA LYS A 188 20.91 -0.49 -31.56
C LYS A 188 21.41 0.81 -32.21
N ALA A 189 22.08 1.64 -31.43
CA ALA A 189 22.73 2.87 -31.94
C ALA A 189 24.24 2.64 -32.05
N GLU A 190 24.81 3.16 -33.11
CA GLU A 190 26.26 3.29 -33.24
C GLU A 190 26.65 4.68 -32.74
N TRP A 191 27.55 4.71 -31.77
CA TRP A 191 28.01 5.96 -31.18
C TRP A 191 29.21 6.47 -31.94
N GLU A 192 29.17 7.73 -32.35
CA GLU A 192 30.28 8.43 -32.94
C GLU A 192 30.69 9.64 -32.08
N LYS A 193 31.93 10.08 -32.25
CA LYS A 193 32.41 11.28 -31.56
C LYS A 193 31.68 12.51 -32.12
N PRO A 194 31.09 13.35 -31.26
CA PRO A 194 30.36 14.51 -31.71
C PRO A 194 31.33 15.47 -32.47
N PRO A 195 30.85 16.17 -33.51
CA PRO A 195 31.62 17.18 -34.20
C PRO A 195 32.11 18.26 -33.23
N GLU A 196 33.23 18.90 -33.60
CA GLU A 196 33.80 19.99 -32.81
C GLU A 196 32.80 21.17 -32.69
N GLY A 197 32.61 21.70 -31.49
CA GLY A 197 31.63 22.77 -31.21
C GLY A 197 30.23 22.32 -30.77
N CYS A 198 29.95 21.03 -30.72
CA CYS A 198 28.71 20.51 -30.13
C CYS A 198 28.65 20.78 -28.64
N ARG A 199 27.42 21.08 -28.14
CA ARG A 199 27.13 21.25 -26.70
C ARG A 199 26.06 20.22 -26.29
N THR A 200 26.21 19.71 -25.10
CA THR A 200 25.18 18.91 -24.47
C THR A 200 24.13 19.82 -23.85
N LEU A 201 22.85 19.56 -24.12
CA LEU A 201 21.72 20.18 -23.42
C LEU A 201 21.04 19.08 -22.60
N THR A 202 20.94 19.33 -21.31
CA THR A 202 20.13 18.50 -20.40
C THR A 202 18.84 19.25 -20.16
N ILE A 203 17.71 18.56 -20.37
CA ILE A 203 16.35 19.05 -20.05
C ILE A 203 15.87 18.16 -18.91
N SER A 204 15.62 18.76 -17.76
CA SER A 204 15.06 18.13 -16.57
C SER A 204 13.65 18.64 -16.34
#